data_1f62046d7fa0f82e1c87bd1b3d60bec3
#
_entry.id   1f62046d7fa0f82e1c87bd1b3d60bec3
#
_cell.length_a   1.000
_cell.length_b   1.000
_cell.length_c   1.000
_cell.angle_alpha   90.00
_cell.angle_beta   90.00
_cell.angle_gamma   90.00
#
_symmetry.space_group_name_H-M   'P 1'
#
loop_
_entity.id
_entity.type
_entity.pdbx_description
1 polymer ?
#
loop_
_entity_poly.entity_id
_entity_poly.type
_entity_poly.pdbx_seq_one_letter_code
_entity_poly.pdbx_strand_id
1 'polypeptide(L)'
;MIKEYPLPHPLKNDDIDTLMKKLRMMVRTMESFRPQATNDKALMGLHSLVGAIISLSAEVYDALQNNRVFAAGSITCQILEAEIQLLWLNKHFNTRGKDFIDFGYVEQIDMLRVHPDRKDRVLELLKQNNCDRFLRKGLKKPNRLDRNSYNKKWYGDTIQNISEDYFKLVLESIQDTPELIAYYENKDINYENYQLFCGYKHFSPYLVGRFFATSQSFQEDESKYARVAVLQTVLTSLLNVCFVLEQHGDHILNSKPVATEGLTPASAK
;
A
#
# COMPACT_ATOMS: atom_id res chain seq x y z
N MET A 1 18.70 -18.02 -19.94
CA MET A 1 18.33 -18.83 -18.75
C MET A 1 17.55 -17.91 -17.85
N ILE A 2 16.23 -18.06 -17.78
CA ILE A 2 15.37 -17.29 -16.88
C ILE A 2 15.62 -17.88 -15.51
N LYS A 3 16.13 -17.11 -14.56
CA LYS A 3 16.16 -17.54 -13.16
C LYS A 3 14.70 -17.74 -12.74
N GLU A 4 14.32 -18.97 -12.41
CA GLU A 4 13.07 -19.24 -11.73
C GLU A 4 13.14 -18.54 -10.38
N TYR A 5 12.31 -17.53 -10.19
CA TYR A 5 12.17 -16.88 -8.90
C TYR A 5 11.48 -17.85 -7.95
N PRO A 6 12.06 -18.15 -6.77
CA PRO A 6 11.37 -18.96 -5.79
C PRO A 6 10.09 -18.24 -5.35
N LEU A 7 8.97 -18.94 -5.52
CA LEU A 7 7.68 -18.42 -5.09
C LEU A 7 7.55 -18.46 -3.56
N PRO A 8 6.85 -17.45 -2.97
CA PRO A 8 6.64 -17.45 -1.52
C PRO A 8 5.95 -18.73 -1.04
N HIS A 9 6.51 -19.36 -0.04
CA HIS A 9 5.86 -20.33 0.81
C HIS A 9 4.85 -19.58 1.71
N PRO A 10 3.66 -19.99 2.00
CA PRO A 10 3.05 -21.32 1.98
C PRO A 10 2.18 -21.61 0.76
N LEU A 11 2.12 -20.75 -0.20
CA LEU A 11 1.21 -20.85 -1.36
C LEU A 11 1.85 -21.54 -2.56
N LYS A 12 3.08 -22.04 -2.42
CA LYS A 12 3.91 -22.59 -3.49
C LYS A 12 3.29 -23.76 -4.24
N ASN A 13 2.48 -24.56 -3.56
CA ASN A 13 1.88 -25.78 -4.11
C ASN A 13 0.43 -25.58 -4.58
N ASP A 14 -0.13 -24.40 -4.42
CA ASP A 14 -1.49 -24.11 -4.85
C ASP A 14 -1.54 -23.84 -6.35
N ASP A 15 -2.51 -24.42 -7.04
CA ASP A 15 -2.82 -24.07 -8.40
C ASP A 15 -3.50 -22.69 -8.51
N ILE A 16 -3.55 -22.14 -9.72
CA ILE A 16 -4.12 -20.81 -9.99
C ILE A 16 -5.58 -20.73 -9.53
N ASP A 17 -6.38 -21.77 -9.74
CA ASP A 17 -7.80 -21.77 -9.39
C ASP A 17 -7.99 -21.74 -7.87
N THR A 18 -7.16 -22.47 -7.13
CA THR A 18 -7.13 -22.45 -5.67
C THR A 18 -6.73 -21.08 -5.15
N LEU A 19 -5.68 -20.47 -5.70
CA LEU A 19 -5.24 -19.11 -5.33
C LEU A 19 -6.33 -18.07 -5.63
N MET A 20 -6.99 -18.16 -6.78
CA MET A 20 -8.11 -17.28 -7.15
C MET A 20 -9.29 -17.42 -6.20
N LYS A 21 -9.64 -18.63 -5.76
CA LYS A 21 -10.70 -18.87 -4.77
C LYS A 21 -10.32 -18.26 -3.41
N LYS A 22 -9.08 -18.46 -2.97
CA LYS A 22 -8.56 -17.85 -1.73
C LYS A 22 -8.62 -16.32 -1.79
N LEU A 23 -8.14 -15.71 -2.87
CA LEU A 23 -8.19 -14.27 -3.06
C LEU A 23 -9.63 -13.73 -3.01
N ARG A 24 -10.55 -14.36 -3.74
CA ARG A 24 -11.98 -13.99 -3.72
C ARG A 24 -12.57 -14.05 -2.32
N MET A 25 -12.28 -15.12 -1.57
CA MET A 25 -12.77 -15.29 -0.22
C MET A 25 -12.23 -14.19 0.71
N MET A 26 -10.93 -13.95 0.68
CA MET A 26 -10.29 -12.92 1.52
C MET A 26 -10.82 -11.53 1.19
N VAL A 27 -10.86 -11.14 -0.07
CA VAL A 27 -11.39 -9.84 -0.49
C VAL A 27 -12.83 -9.65 0.01
N ARG A 28 -13.73 -10.62 -0.20
CA ARG A 28 -15.11 -10.53 0.28
C ARG A 28 -15.22 -10.43 1.79
N THR A 29 -14.41 -11.18 2.53
CA THR A 29 -14.39 -11.11 3.99
C THR A 29 -13.91 -9.72 4.44
N MET A 30 -12.87 -9.19 3.82
CA MET A 30 -12.28 -7.92 4.20
C MET A 30 -13.07 -6.70 3.69
N GLU A 31 -13.80 -6.80 2.57
CA GLU A 31 -14.74 -5.75 2.12
C GLU A 31 -15.88 -5.51 3.13
N SER A 32 -16.20 -6.51 3.96
CA SER A 32 -17.14 -6.31 5.08
C SER A 32 -16.53 -5.48 6.22
N PHE A 33 -15.21 -5.36 6.27
CA PHE A 33 -14.53 -4.49 7.21
C PHE A 33 -14.83 -3.03 6.87
N ARG A 34 -15.69 -2.41 7.65
CA ARG A 34 -16.03 -0.99 7.54
C ARG A 34 -15.34 -0.27 8.69
N PRO A 35 -14.25 0.47 8.41
CA PRO A 35 -13.65 1.29 9.45
C PRO A 35 -14.70 2.28 9.96
N GLN A 36 -14.88 2.33 11.27
CA GLN A 36 -15.76 3.33 11.87
C GLN A 36 -15.13 4.72 11.69
N ALA A 37 -15.97 5.72 11.45
CA ALA A 37 -15.50 7.10 11.44
C ALA A 37 -14.92 7.43 12.83
N THR A 38 -13.70 7.93 12.84
CA THR A 38 -12.97 8.25 14.07
C THR A 38 -12.27 9.60 13.94
N ASN A 39 -12.09 10.30 15.06
CA ASN A 39 -11.26 11.50 15.15
C ASN A 39 -9.81 11.15 15.52
N ASP A 40 -9.50 9.90 15.79
CA ASP A 40 -8.14 9.44 16.04
C ASP A 40 -7.36 9.36 14.73
N LYS A 41 -6.44 10.28 14.54
CA LYS A 41 -5.60 10.34 13.33
C LYS A 41 -4.74 9.10 13.13
N ALA A 42 -4.35 8.41 14.20
CA ALA A 42 -3.56 7.19 14.07
C ALA A 42 -4.41 6.08 13.46
N LEU A 43 -5.63 5.90 13.94
CA LEU A 43 -6.60 4.98 13.34
C LEU A 43 -7.01 5.39 11.94
N MET A 44 -7.20 6.69 11.67
CA MET A 44 -7.48 7.17 10.32
C MET A 44 -6.37 6.75 9.34
N GLY A 45 -5.10 6.91 9.74
CA GLY A 45 -3.96 6.50 8.92
C GLY A 45 -3.95 5.00 8.62
N LEU A 46 -4.15 4.20 9.67
CA LEU A 46 -4.28 2.74 9.54
C LEU A 46 -5.41 2.36 8.59
N HIS A 47 -6.61 2.86 8.84
CA HIS A 47 -7.80 2.55 8.05
C HIS A 47 -7.67 2.96 6.58
N SER A 48 -6.98 4.09 6.31
CA SER A 48 -6.75 4.56 4.95
C SER A 48 -5.87 3.59 4.16
N LEU A 49 -4.76 3.12 4.74
CA LEU A 49 -3.87 2.17 4.09
C LEU A 49 -4.50 0.78 3.95
N VAL A 50 -5.17 0.30 5.00
CA VAL A 50 -5.93 -0.97 4.96
C VAL A 50 -7.02 -0.92 3.88
N GLY A 51 -7.82 0.14 3.86
CA GLY A 51 -8.87 0.33 2.85
C GLY A 51 -8.31 0.37 1.43
N ALA A 52 -7.17 1.04 1.22
CA ALA A 52 -6.50 1.06 -0.07
C ALA A 52 -6.05 -0.34 -0.53
N ILE A 53 -5.42 -1.12 0.36
CA ILE A 53 -4.96 -2.48 0.04
C ILE A 53 -6.15 -3.37 -0.31
N ILE A 54 -7.24 -3.33 0.46
CA ILE A 54 -8.44 -4.14 0.20
C ILE A 54 -9.07 -3.76 -1.15
N SER A 55 -9.26 -2.47 -1.42
CA SER A 55 -9.83 -1.99 -2.68
C SER A 55 -8.97 -2.39 -3.87
N LEU A 56 -7.66 -2.18 -3.79
CA LEU A 56 -6.73 -2.57 -4.87
C LEU A 56 -6.70 -4.09 -5.07
N SER A 57 -6.86 -4.88 -4.00
CA SER A 57 -6.94 -6.35 -4.10
C SER A 57 -8.21 -6.82 -4.83
N ALA A 58 -9.34 -6.13 -4.66
CA ALA A 58 -10.55 -6.37 -5.43
C ALA A 58 -10.33 -6.06 -6.92
N GLU A 59 -9.67 -4.95 -7.24
CA GLU A 59 -9.30 -4.57 -8.61
C GLU A 59 -8.36 -5.61 -9.27
N VAL A 60 -7.39 -6.14 -8.51
CA VAL A 60 -6.53 -7.24 -8.98
C VAL A 60 -7.35 -8.48 -9.29
N TYR A 61 -8.26 -8.86 -8.40
CA TYR A 61 -9.15 -10.01 -8.64
C TYR A 61 -9.93 -9.84 -9.94
N ASP A 62 -10.55 -8.69 -10.15
CA ASP A 62 -11.32 -8.39 -11.37
C ASP A 62 -10.42 -8.38 -12.63
N ALA A 63 -9.23 -7.82 -12.54
CA ALA A 63 -8.28 -7.82 -13.64
C ALA A 63 -7.87 -9.24 -14.03
N LEU A 64 -7.60 -10.12 -13.07
CA LEU A 64 -7.24 -11.51 -13.30
C LEU A 64 -8.41 -12.35 -13.85
N GLN A 65 -9.64 -12.12 -13.37
CA GLN A 65 -10.86 -12.74 -13.90
C GLN A 65 -11.05 -12.43 -15.39
N ASN A 66 -10.66 -11.24 -15.83
CA ASN A 66 -10.77 -10.78 -17.22
C ASN A 66 -9.46 -10.96 -18.01
N ASN A 67 -8.56 -11.84 -17.59
CA ASN A 67 -7.27 -12.11 -18.22
C ASN A 67 -6.36 -10.89 -18.43
N ARG A 68 -6.56 -9.81 -17.65
CA ARG A 68 -5.76 -8.57 -17.72
C ARG A 68 -4.56 -8.63 -16.77
N VAL A 69 -3.68 -9.62 -17.01
CA VAL A 69 -2.55 -9.93 -16.09
C VAL A 69 -1.58 -8.78 -15.96
N PHE A 70 -1.28 -8.06 -17.05
CA PHE A 70 -0.38 -6.90 -17.01
C PHE A 70 -0.94 -5.77 -16.11
N ALA A 71 -2.24 -5.49 -16.21
CA ALA A 71 -2.91 -4.53 -15.34
C ALA A 71 -2.88 -4.98 -13.87
N ALA A 72 -3.14 -6.27 -13.62
CA ALA A 72 -3.05 -6.84 -12.27
C ALA A 72 -1.64 -6.65 -11.67
N GLY A 73 -0.57 -6.90 -12.43
CA GLY A 73 0.81 -6.67 -12.01
C GLY A 73 1.08 -5.20 -11.65
N SER A 74 0.56 -4.26 -12.45
CA SER A 74 0.69 -2.82 -12.16
C SER A 74 -0.02 -2.40 -10.87
N ILE A 75 -1.20 -2.95 -10.60
CA ILE A 75 -1.94 -2.69 -9.35
C ILE A 75 -1.23 -3.34 -8.16
N THR A 76 -0.65 -4.52 -8.34
CA THR A 76 0.11 -5.22 -7.28
C THR A 76 1.29 -4.40 -6.78
N CYS A 77 1.97 -3.64 -7.64
CA CYS A 77 3.00 -2.70 -7.20
C CYS A 77 2.46 -1.67 -6.20
N GLN A 78 1.25 -1.15 -6.43
CA GLN A 78 0.62 -0.18 -5.53
C GLN A 78 0.22 -0.82 -4.20
N ILE A 79 -0.23 -2.08 -4.22
CA ILE A 79 -0.53 -2.85 -3.01
C ILE A 79 0.75 -3.01 -2.18
N LEU A 80 1.87 -3.42 -2.78
CA LEU A 80 3.15 -3.54 -2.08
C LEU A 80 3.62 -2.21 -1.48
N GLU A 81 3.50 -1.11 -2.23
CA GLU A 81 3.84 0.21 -1.70
C GLU A 81 2.97 0.60 -0.50
N ALA A 82 1.68 0.30 -0.55
CA ALA A 82 0.76 0.56 0.56
C ALA A 82 1.03 -0.35 1.76
N GLU A 83 1.34 -1.62 1.53
CA GLU A 83 1.69 -2.60 2.56
C GLU A 83 2.98 -2.21 3.30
N ILE A 84 4.05 -1.85 2.58
CA ILE A 84 5.30 -1.36 3.18
C ILE A 84 5.01 -0.13 4.07
N GLN A 85 4.18 0.80 3.60
CA GLN A 85 3.78 1.95 4.39
C GLN A 85 2.92 1.57 5.60
N LEU A 86 2.03 0.60 5.47
CA LEU A 86 1.20 0.09 6.57
C LEU A 86 2.07 -0.49 7.69
N LEU A 87 3.03 -1.32 7.35
CA LEU A 87 3.91 -1.95 8.33
C LEU A 87 4.89 -0.96 8.95
N TRP A 88 5.39 0.00 8.14
CA TRP A 88 6.14 1.14 8.67
C TRP A 88 5.32 1.97 9.67
N LEU A 89 4.05 2.25 9.37
CA LEU A 89 3.12 2.93 10.26
C LEU A 89 2.90 2.13 11.54
N ASN A 90 2.66 0.82 11.42
CA ASN A 90 2.37 -0.09 12.51
C ASN A 90 3.46 -0.08 13.60
N LYS A 91 4.74 -0.04 13.22
CA LYS A 91 5.89 -0.04 14.15
C LYS A 91 5.85 1.10 15.19
N HIS A 92 5.29 2.24 14.83
CA HIS A 92 5.12 3.40 15.73
C HIS A 92 3.72 4.03 15.52
N PHE A 93 2.70 3.21 15.67
CA PHE A 93 1.32 3.46 15.32
C PHE A 93 0.84 4.88 15.65
N ASN A 94 0.92 5.27 16.94
CA ASN A 94 0.39 6.55 17.41
C ASN A 94 1.06 7.78 16.77
N THR A 95 2.33 7.70 16.45
CA THR A 95 3.09 8.82 15.86
C THR A 95 2.98 8.81 14.35
N ARG A 96 3.28 7.68 13.72
CA ARG A 96 3.35 7.56 12.26
C ARG A 96 1.98 7.60 11.60
N GLY A 97 0.93 7.11 12.27
CA GLY A 97 -0.43 7.24 11.75
C GLY A 97 -0.89 8.71 11.70
N LYS A 98 -0.56 9.50 12.72
CA LYS A 98 -0.78 10.96 12.70
C LYS A 98 0.04 11.63 11.60
N ASP A 99 1.30 11.26 11.45
CA ASP A 99 2.17 11.82 10.42
C ASP A 99 1.65 11.53 9.00
N PHE A 100 1.13 10.32 8.77
CA PHE A 100 0.50 9.97 7.51
C PHE A 100 -0.67 10.91 7.16
N ILE A 101 -1.58 11.12 8.10
CA ILE A 101 -2.75 12.00 7.89
C ILE A 101 -2.33 13.48 7.75
N ASP A 102 -1.43 13.94 8.63
CA ASP A 102 -1.02 15.36 8.63
C ASP A 102 -0.19 15.72 7.41
N PHE A 103 0.54 14.75 6.82
CA PHE A 103 1.26 14.96 5.57
C PHE A 103 0.32 15.25 4.39
N GLY A 104 -0.91 14.75 4.42
CA GLY A 104 -1.93 15.10 3.44
C GLY A 104 -2.18 16.61 3.32
N TYR A 105 -1.98 17.38 4.41
CA TYR A 105 -2.04 18.84 4.34
C TYR A 105 -0.85 19.44 3.58
N VAL A 106 0.33 18.82 3.66
CA VAL A 106 1.50 19.23 2.87
C VAL A 106 1.27 18.99 1.38
N GLU A 107 0.61 17.87 1.02
CA GLU A 107 0.26 17.56 -0.36
C GLU A 107 -0.75 18.54 -0.96
N GLN A 108 -1.60 19.16 -0.12
CA GLN A 108 -2.53 20.20 -0.59
C GLN A 108 -1.83 21.43 -1.17
N ILE A 109 -0.54 21.65 -0.85
CA ILE A 109 0.23 22.76 -1.45
C ILE A 109 0.29 22.61 -2.98
N ASP A 110 0.36 21.38 -3.51
CA ASP A 110 0.38 21.13 -4.94
C ASP A 110 -0.94 21.53 -5.62
N MET A 111 -2.06 21.42 -4.88
CA MET A 111 -3.38 21.82 -5.37
C MET A 111 -3.53 23.34 -5.54
N LEU A 112 -2.68 24.14 -4.89
CA LEU A 112 -2.73 25.61 -4.99
C LEU A 112 -2.36 26.13 -6.39
N ARG A 113 -1.76 25.32 -7.23
CA ARG A 113 -1.55 25.64 -8.65
C ARG A 113 -2.87 25.79 -9.42
N VAL A 114 -3.86 25.00 -9.02
CA VAL A 114 -5.21 24.96 -9.66
C VAL A 114 -6.21 25.79 -8.85
N HIS A 115 -6.06 25.82 -7.53
CA HIS A 115 -6.96 26.48 -6.59
C HIS A 115 -6.22 27.49 -5.70
N PRO A 116 -5.73 28.62 -6.25
CA PRO A 116 -4.97 29.62 -5.49
C PRO A 116 -5.79 30.31 -4.40
N ASP A 117 -7.11 30.33 -4.54
CA ASP A 117 -8.08 30.84 -3.59
C ASP A 117 -8.06 30.10 -2.23
N ARG A 118 -7.57 28.86 -2.20
CA ARG A 118 -7.47 28.05 -0.97
C ARG A 118 -6.20 28.30 -0.14
N LYS A 119 -5.35 29.22 -0.55
CA LYS A 119 -4.03 29.43 0.05
C LYS A 119 -4.09 29.68 1.57
N ASP A 120 -4.96 30.56 2.01
CA ASP A 120 -5.05 30.92 3.43
C ASP A 120 -5.52 29.74 4.29
N ARG A 121 -6.48 28.96 3.78
CA ARG A 121 -6.94 27.74 4.44
C ARG A 121 -5.83 26.68 4.53
N VAL A 122 -5.06 26.49 3.47
CA VAL A 122 -3.93 25.53 3.48
C VAL A 122 -2.87 25.98 4.48
N LEU A 123 -2.53 27.28 4.53
CA LEU A 123 -1.62 27.85 5.53
C LEU A 123 -2.07 27.59 6.96
N GLU A 124 -3.35 27.81 7.24
CA GLU A 124 -3.95 27.55 8.53
C GLU A 124 -3.85 26.07 8.92
N LEU A 125 -4.22 25.16 8.02
CA LEU A 125 -4.14 23.72 8.25
C LEU A 125 -2.70 23.24 8.52
N LEU A 126 -1.71 23.73 7.75
CA LEU A 126 -0.30 23.43 7.97
C LEU A 126 0.17 23.87 9.36
N LYS A 127 -0.26 25.04 9.80
CA LYS A 127 0.08 25.58 11.14
C LYS A 127 -0.61 24.78 12.25
N GLN A 128 -1.92 24.56 12.15
CA GLN A 128 -2.70 23.82 13.15
C GLN A 128 -2.19 22.40 13.39
N ASN A 129 -1.68 21.75 12.33
CA ASN A 129 -1.19 20.37 12.38
C ASN A 129 0.34 20.28 12.51
N ASN A 130 1.02 21.39 12.83
CA ASN A 130 2.49 21.43 13.03
C ASN A 130 3.26 20.76 11.87
N CYS A 131 2.87 21.04 10.61
CA CYS A 131 3.47 20.43 9.42
C CYS A 131 4.90 20.91 9.15
N ASP A 132 5.40 21.89 9.87
CA ASP A 132 6.81 22.32 9.79
C ASP A 132 7.80 21.18 10.09
N ARG A 133 7.38 20.14 10.83
CA ARG A 133 8.20 18.93 11.07
C ARG A 133 8.52 18.12 9.80
N PHE A 134 7.75 18.34 8.74
CA PHE A 134 7.99 17.70 7.42
C PHE A 134 8.90 18.53 6.51
N LEU A 135 9.43 19.66 6.97
CA LEU A 135 10.42 20.42 6.22
C LEU A 135 11.69 19.59 6.02
N ARG A 136 12.31 19.73 4.85
CA ARG A 136 13.59 19.07 4.57
C ARG A 136 14.65 19.54 5.55
N LYS A 137 15.52 18.62 5.96
CA LYS A 137 16.63 18.92 6.89
C LYS A 137 17.44 20.11 6.40
N GLY A 138 17.68 21.05 7.31
CA GLY A 138 18.48 22.26 7.03
C GLY A 138 17.72 23.42 6.38
N LEU A 139 16.45 23.25 6.01
CA LEU A 139 15.63 24.35 5.53
C LEU A 139 14.97 25.07 6.71
N LYS A 140 15.08 26.40 6.68
CA LYS A 140 14.26 27.27 7.54
C LYS A 140 12.85 27.34 6.96
N LYS A 141 11.87 27.70 7.79
CA LYS A 141 10.49 27.91 7.36
C LYS A 141 10.47 28.81 6.12
N PRO A 142 9.93 28.29 4.99
CA PRO A 142 9.95 29.05 3.75
C PRO A 142 9.06 30.31 3.88
N ASN A 143 9.54 31.43 3.36
CA ASN A 143 8.75 32.66 3.28
C ASN A 143 7.57 32.55 2.31
N ARG A 144 7.55 31.51 1.49
CA ARG A 144 6.48 31.18 0.53
C ARG A 144 6.08 29.72 0.68
N LEU A 145 4.82 29.43 0.45
CA LEU A 145 4.33 28.07 0.31
C LEU A 145 4.98 27.43 -0.91
N ASP A 146 6.03 26.64 -0.66
CA ASP A 146 6.75 25.90 -1.68
C ASP A 146 6.78 24.41 -1.29
N ARG A 147 6.13 23.57 -2.10
CA ARG A 147 6.09 22.12 -1.90
C ARG A 147 7.49 21.51 -1.86
N ASN A 148 8.45 22.06 -2.60
CA ASN A 148 9.82 21.59 -2.61
C ASN A 148 10.59 21.81 -1.30
N SER A 149 10.09 22.65 -0.40
CA SER A 149 10.66 22.83 0.95
C SER A 149 10.33 21.67 1.88
N TYR A 150 9.35 20.86 1.56
CA TYR A 150 8.92 19.70 2.34
C TYR A 150 9.50 18.38 1.81
N ASN A 151 9.51 17.35 2.65
CA ASN A 151 9.83 16.00 2.23
C ASN A 151 8.92 15.55 1.08
N LYS A 152 9.44 14.70 0.21
CA LYS A 152 8.64 14.16 -0.90
C LYS A 152 7.57 13.18 -0.42
N LYS A 153 7.85 12.46 0.66
CA LYS A 153 7.01 11.43 1.24
C LYS A 153 6.87 11.67 2.75
N TRP A 154 5.76 11.25 3.32
CA TRP A 154 5.44 11.42 4.75
C TRP A 154 6.44 10.70 5.68
N TYR A 155 6.98 9.59 5.26
CA TYR A 155 7.99 8.83 5.98
C TYR A 155 9.40 9.42 5.87
N GLY A 156 9.60 10.49 5.11
CA GLY A 156 10.85 11.26 5.04
C GLY A 156 12.03 10.56 4.35
N ASP A 157 11.81 9.38 3.78
CA ASP A 157 12.84 8.51 3.19
C ASP A 157 12.39 7.91 1.86
N THR A 158 13.12 6.92 1.33
CA THR A 158 12.73 6.13 0.16
C THR A 158 11.92 4.91 0.59
N ILE A 159 11.07 4.39 -0.31
CA ILE A 159 10.33 3.17 -0.06
C ILE A 159 11.27 1.99 0.19
N GLN A 160 12.43 1.98 -0.44
CA GLN A 160 13.47 0.96 -0.26
C GLN A 160 13.99 0.94 1.17
N ASN A 161 14.35 2.12 1.72
CA ASN A 161 14.91 2.20 3.08
C ASN A 161 13.89 1.78 4.14
N ILE A 162 12.61 2.19 3.99
CA ILE A 162 11.58 1.76 4.93
C ILE A 162 11.19 0.29 4.76
N SER A 163 11.43 -0.32 3.61
CA SER A 163 11.18 -1.75 3.38
C SER A 163 12.17 -2.66 4.11
N GLU A 164 13.36 -2.19 4.44
CA GLU A 164 14.31 -2.98 5.25
C GLU A 164 13.78 -3.24 6.67
N ASP A 165 13.04 -2.30 7.24
CA ASP A 165 12.33 -2.49 8.50
C ASP A 165 11.12 -3.44 8.34
N TYR A 166 10.50 -3.48 7.16
CA TYR A 166 9.41 -4.36 6.81
C TYR A 166 9.78 -5.84 6.96
N PHE A 167 10.90 -6.25 6.38
CA PHE A 167 11.32 -7.66 6.41
C PHE A 167 11.64 -8.14 7.82
N LYS A 168 12.18 -7.26 8.67
CA LYS A 168 12.38 -7.59 10.09
C LYS A 168 11.06 -7.83 10.81
N LEU A 169 10.03 -7.01 10.54
CA LEU A 169 8.72 -7.16 11.18
C LEU A 169 7.99 -8.43 10.72
N VAL A 170 8.07 -8.76 9.43
CA VAL A 170 7.52 -10.02 8.92
C VAL A 170 8.25 -11.21 9.55
N LEU A 171 9.58 -11.16 9.65
CA LEU A 171 10.36 -12.20 10.31
C LEU A 171 10.00 -12.37 11.79
N GLU A 172 9.76 -11.28 12.51
CA GLU A 172 9.30 -11.32 13.90
C GLU A 172 7.91 -11.93 14.04
N SER A 173 7.03 -11.76 13.03
CA SER A 173 5.67 -12.30 13.06
C SER A 173 5.56 -13.78 12.70
N ILE A 174 6.58 -14.36 12.04
CA ILE A 174 6.56 -15.74 11.53
C ILE A 174 7.57 -16.67 12.23
N GLN A 175 7.97 -16.34 13.46
CA GLN A 175 9.01 -17.03 14.24
C GLN A 175 8.87 -18.56 14.30
N ASP A 176 7.65 -19.09 14.13
CA ASP A 176 7.36 -20.52 14.21
C ASP A 176 7.42 -21.26 12.86
N THR A 177 7.83 -20.61 11.78
CA THR A 177 7.83 -21.20 10.43
C THR A 177 9.22 -21.03 9.77
N PRO A 178 10.16 -21.98 9.96
CA PRO A 178 11.55 -21.86 9.47
C PRO A 178 11.67 -21.61 7.97
N GLU A 179 10.77 -22.19 7.16
CA GLU A 179 10.80 -22.03 5.70
C GLU A 179 10.38 -20.60 5.28
N LEU A 180 9.44 -19.99 6.00
CA LEU A 180 9.05 -18.58 5.79
C LEU A 180 10.18 -17.66 6.26
N ILE A 181 10.82 -17.96 7.38
CA ILE A 181 11.98 -17.21 7.87
C ILE A 181 13.06 -17.19 6.79
N ALA A 182 13.47 -18.35 6.28
CA ALA A 182 14.49 -18.46 5.24
C ALA A 182 14.13 -17.70 3.95
N TYR A 183 12.84 -17.67 3.58
CA TYR A 183 12.34 -16.90 2.45
C TYR A 183 12.48 -15.39 2.67
N TYR A 184 12.05 -14.89 3.83
CA TYR A 184 12.07 -13.46 4.13
C TYR A 184 13.45 -12.94 4.55
N GLU A 185 14.36 -13.81 5.02
CA GLU A 185 15.78 -13.48 5.23
C GLU A 185 16.50 -13.21 3.92
N ASN A 186 16.01 -13.75 2.81
CA ASN A 186 16.57 -13.47 1.50
C ASN A 186 16.08 -12.09 0.99
N LYS A 187 16.77 -11.04 1.42
CA LYS A 187 16.47 -9.64 1.06
C LYS A 187 16.42 -9.40 -0.44
N ASP A 188 17.21 -10.15 -1.23
CA ASP A 188 17.29 -9.98 -2.67
C ASP A 188 15.99 -10.40 -3.37
N ILE A 189 15.34 -11.48 -2.92
CA ILE A 189 14.06 -11.97 -3.50
C ILE A 189 12.94 -10.94 -3.33
N ASN A 190 12.84 -10.32 -2.18
CA ASN A 190 11.78 -9.38 -1.90
C ASN A 190 11.96 -8.08 -2.68
N TYR A 191 13.21 -7.61 -2.81
CA TYR A 191 13.51 -6.45 -3.63
C TYR A 191 13.30 -6.74 -5.12
N GLU A 192 13.64 -7.93 -5.59
CA GLU A 192 13.38 -8.38 -6.97
C GLU A 192 11.89 -8.44 -7.28
N ASN A 193 11.05 -8.96 -6.38
CA ASN A 193 9.60 -8.93 -6.53
C ASN A 193 9.06 -7.50 -6.63
N TYR A 194 9.51 -6.60 -5.76
CA TYR A 194 9.13 -5.20 -5.84
C TYR A 194 9.56 -4.58 -7.17
N GLN A 195 10.79 -4.83 -7.63
CA GLN A 195 11.27 -4.35 -8.93
C GLN A 195 10.47 -4.92 -10.11
N LEU A 196 10.11 -6.21 -10.05
CA LEU A 196 9.25 -6.83 -11.06
C LEU A 196 7.94 -6.06 -11.19
N PHE A 197 7.22 -5.84 -10.08
CA PHE A 197 5.94 -5.14 -10.11
C PHE A 197 6.08 -3.65 -10.44
N CYS A 198 7.15 -3.00 -10.02
CA CYS A 198 7.50 -1.65 -10.51
C CYS A 198 7.69 -1.61 -12.03
N GLY A 199 8.25 -2.68 -12.61
CA GLY A 199 8.37 -2.81 -14.05
C GLY A 199 7.01 -2.83 -14.77
N TYR A 200 5.99 -3.48 -14.21
CA TYR A 200 4.61 -3.42 -14.72
C TYR A 200 4.03 -2.00 -14.61
N LYS A 201 4.17 -1.36 -13.45
CA LYS A 201 3.67 -0.01 -13.19
C LYS A 201 4.28 1.04 -14.12
N HIS A 202 5.58 0.93 -14.42
CA HIS A 202 6.33 1.91 -15.21
C HIS A 202 6.54 1.51 -16.66
N PHE A 203 5.83 0.49 -17.16
CA PHE A 203 5.92 0.01 -18.54
C PHE A 203 7.37 -0.29 -18.95
N SER A 204 8.11 -1.05 -18.12
CA SER A 204 9.46 -1.47 -18.45
C SER A 204 9.53 -2.05 -19.87
N PRO A 205 10.41 -1.57 -20.78
CA PRO A 205 10.51 -2.11 -22.13
C PRO A 205 10.74 -3.61 -22.17
N TYR A 206 11.43 -4.16 -21.17
CA TYR A 206 11.67 -5.59 -21.02
C TYR A 206 10.36 -6.35 -20.80
N LEU A 207 9.51 -5.93 -19.85
CA LEU A 207 8.24 -6.60 -19.57
C LEU A 207 7.23 -6.38 -20.68
N VAL A 208 7.14 -5.16 -21.23
CA VAL A 208 6.26 -4.88 -22.38
C VAL A 208 6.64 -5.75 -23.57
N GLY A 209 7.94 -5.90 -23.85
CA GLY A 209 8.43 -6.78 -24.91
C GLY A 209 8.03 -8.24 -24.69
N ARG A 210 8.16 -8.75 -23.47
CA ARG A 210 7.79 -10.13 -23.12
C ARG A 210 6.30 -10.41 -23.29
N PHE A 211 5.45 -9.48 -22.89
CA PHE A 211 3.99 -9.66 -22.96
C PHE A 211 3.39 -9.43 -24.35
N PHE A 212 3.98 -8.55 -25.17
CA PHE A 212 3.31 -8.09 -26.38
C PHE A 212 4.11 -8.30 -27.67
N ALA A 213 5.39 -8.62 -27.59
CA ALA A 213 6.29 -8.70 -28.74
C ALA A 213 6.93 -10.08 -28.97
N THR A 214 6.50 -11.12 -28.25
CA THR A 214 7.02 -12.50 -28.36
C THR A 214 6.01 -13.46 -29.00
N SER A 215 6.40 -14.72 -29.18
CA SER A 215 5.47 -15.77 -29.66
C SER A 215 4.31 -15.99 -28.70
N GLN A 216 3.17 -16.43 -29.24
CA GLN A 216 1.96 -16.66 -28.42
C GLN A 216 2.20 -17.65 -27.28
N SER A 217 2.89 -18.76 -27.53
CA SER A 217 3.21 -19.74 -26.48
C SER A 217 4.03 -19.14 -25.34
N PHE A 218 5.00 -18.29 -25.66
CA PHE A 218 5.80 -17.62 -24.65
C PHE A 218 4.97 -16.59 -23.84
N GLN A 219 4.05 -15.87 -24.49
CA GLN A 219 3.12 -14.98 -23.81
C GLN A 219 2.20 -15.71 -22.84
N GLU A 220 1.73 -16.91 -23.20
CA GLU A 220 0.90 -17.74 -22.33
C GLU A 220 1.65 -18.20 -21.08
N ASP A 221 2.91 -18.66 -21.23
CA ASP A 221 3.75 -19.06 -20.10
C ASP A 221 4.08 -17.87 -19.18
N GLU A 222 4.46 -16.72 -19.73
CA GLU A 222 4.71 -15.50 -18.97
C GLU A 222 3.46 -15.02 -18.24
N SER A 223 2.30 -15.08 -18.91
CA SER A 223 1.03 -14.70 -18.30
C SER A 223 0.66 -15.63 -17.13
N LYS A 224 0.91 -16.94 -17.26
CA LYS A 224 0.69 -17.90 -16.19
C LYS A 224 1.61 -17.65 -15.00
N TYR A 225 2.91 -17.44 -15.26
CA TYR A 225 3.88 -17.13 -14.23
C TYR A 225 3.52 -15.85 -13.49
N ALA A 226 3.26 -14.76 -14.23
CA ALA A 226 2.90 -13.47 -13.66
C ALA A 226 1.60 -13.54 -12.85
N ARG A 227 0.62 -14.33 -13.29
CA ARG A 227 -0.62 -14.54 -12.56
C ARG A 227 -0.38 -15.19 -11.19
N VAL A 228 0.46 -16.22 -11.13
CA VAL A 228 0.81 -16.87 -9.86
C VAL A 228 1.53 -15.89 -8.94
N ALA A 229 2.53 -15.17 -9.44
CA ALA A 229 3.28 -14.17 -8.66
C ALA A 229 2.36 -13.07 -8.10
N VAL A 230 1.45 -12.55 -8.91
CA VAL A 230 0.44 -11.55 -8.48
C VAL A 230 -0.44 -12.12 -7.37
N LEU A 231 -1.01 -13.31 -7.57
CA LEU A 231 -1.93 -13.94 -6.61
C LEU A 231 -1.26 -14.15 -5.25
N GLN A 232 -0.05 -14.69 -5.26
CA GLN A 232 0.68 -14.96 -4.02
C GLN A 232 1.04 -13.68 -3.29
N THR A 233 1.52 -12.67 -4.02
CA THR A 233 1.86 -11.38 -3.43
C THR A 233 0.65 -10.72 -2.79
N VAL A 234 -0.47 -10.64 -3.49
CA VAL A 234 -1.68 -10.00 -2.97
C VAL A 234 -2.27 -10.76 -1.78
N LEU A 235 -2.25 -12.09 -1.81
CA LEU A 235 -2.70 -12.91 -0.67
C LEU A 235 -1.80 -12.67 0.56
N THR A 236 -0.49 -12.60 0.38
CA THR A 236 0.45 -12.28 1.47
C THR A 236 0.19 -10.89 2.04
N SER A 237 -0.01 -9.89 1.18
CA SER A 237 -0.35 -8.52 1.62
C SER A 237 -1.65 -8.49 2.45
N LEU A 238 -2.67 -9.24 2.04
CA LEU A 238 -3.92 -9.33 2.81
C LEU A 238 -3.75 -10.05 4.16
N LEU A 239 -2.89 -11.08 4.23
CA LEU A 239 -2.54 -11.72 5.51
C LEU A 239 -1.83 -10.74 6.45
N ASN A 240 -0.91 -9.93 5.94
CA ASN A 240 -0.24 -8.90 6.73
C ASN A 240 -1.22 -7.81 7.19
N VAL A 241 -2.22 -7.46 6.40
CA VAL A 241 -3.31 -6.57 6.83
C VAL A 241 -4.08 -7.19 8.01
N CYS A 242 -4.45 -8.48 7.93
CA CYS A 242 -5.11 -9.18 9.04
C CYS A 242 -4.27 -9.12 10.32
N PHE A 243 -2.99 -9.43 10.21
CA PHE A 243 -2.06 -9.37 11.34
C PHE A 243 -2.01 -7.97 12.00
N VAL A 244 -1.92 -6.91 11.19
CA VAL A 244 -1.91 -5.53 11.71
C VAL A 244 -3.24 -5.18 12.38
N LEU A 245 -4.37 -5.60 11.80
CA LEU A 245 -5.69 -5.36 12.39
C LEU A 245 -5.87 -6.09 13.72
N GLU A 246 -5.36 -7.32 13.86
CA GLU A 246 -5.36 -8.06 15.11
C GLU A 246 -4.57 -7.35 16.21
N GLN A 247 -3.41 -6.80 15.89
CA GLN A 247 -2.59 -6.05 16.84
C GLN A 247 -3.29 -4.80 17.40
N HIS A 248 -4.20 -4.21 16.63
CA HIS A 248 -4.93 -2.99 17.01
C HIS A 248 -6.41 -3.24 17.32
N GLY A 249 -6.83 -4.51 17.45
CA GLY A 249 -8.23 -4.89 17.67
C GLY A 249 -8.88 -4.14 18.83
N ASP A 250 -8.23 -4.12 20.00
CA ASP A 250 -8.72 -3.41 21.18
C ASP A 250 -8.84 -1.89 20.96
N HIS A 251 -7.89 -1.31 20.25
CA HIS A 251 -7.90 0.12 19.93
C HIS A 251 -9.02 0.47 18.95
N ILE A 252 -9.26 -0.38 17.97
CA ILE A 252 -10.35 -0.24 17.00
C ILE A 252 -11.72 -0.35 17.70
N LEU A 253 -11.89 -1.34 18.59
CA LEU A 253 -13.16 -1.57 19.29
C LEU A 253 -13.48 -0.47 20.30
N ASN A 254 -12.46 0.13 20.93
CA ASN A 254 -12.62 1.19 21.92
C ASN A 254 -12.66 2.61 21.32
N SER A 255 -12.45 2.78 20.00
CA SER A 255 -12.59 4.06 19.35
C SER A 255 -14.06 4.48 19.33
N LYS A 256 -14.36 5.64 19.94
CA LYS A 256 -15.73 6.18 19.90
C LYS A 256 -16.08 6.55 18.46
N PRO A 257 -17.21 6.07 17.92
CA PRO A 257 -17.68 6.53 16.61
C PRO A 257 -17.90 8.03 16.65
N VAL A 258 -17.51 8.73 15.58
CA VAL A 258 -17.91 10.12 15.40
C VAL A 258 -19.43 10.14 15.29
N ALA A 259 -20.10 10.83 16.22
CA ALA A 259 -21.52 11.08 16.06
C ALA A 259 -21.72 11.77 14.71
N THR A 260 -22.44 11.14 13.80
CA THR A 260 -22.85 11.72 12.52
C THR A 260 -23.95 12.73 12.78
N GLU A 261 -23.60 13.82 13.47
CA GLU A 261 -24.51 14.96 13.58
C GLU A 261 -24.47 15.73 12.23
N GLY A 262 -25.54 15.57 11.48
CA GLY A 262 -25.99 16.61 10.56
C GLY A 262 -25.34 16.69 9.19
N LEU A 263 -25.10 15.60 8.49
CA LEU A 263 -25.04 15.64 7.03
C LEU A 263 -26.46 15.46 6.46
N THR A 264 -27.30 16.47 6.62
CA THR A 264 -28.46 16.64 5.75
C THR A 264 -27.93 16.88 4.33
N PRO A 265 -28.34 16.07 3.33
CA PRO A 265 -27.98 16.35 1.96
C PRO A 265 -28.54 17.74 1.59
N ALA A 266 -27.65 18.63 1.17
CA ALA A 266 -28.06 19.90 0.58
C ALA A 266 -29.02 19.57 -0.56
N SER A 267 -30.30 19.93 -0.38
CA SER A 267 -31.33 19.81 -1.41
C SER A 267 -30.83 20.52 -2.66
N ALA A 268 -30.64 19.73 -3.72
CA ALA A 268 -30.45 20.26 -5.06
C ALA A 268 -31.63 21.20 -5.39
N LYS A 269 -31.32 22.45 -5.60
CA LYS A 269 -32.15 23.43 -6.31
C LYS A 269 -31.43 23.83 -7.58
#